data_b5fc411c0c98f513c04a111777abbfa3
#
_entry.id   b5fc411c0c98f513c04a111777abbfa3
#
_cell.length_a   1.000
_cell.length_b   1.000
_cell.length_c   1.000
_cell.angle_alpha   90.00
_cell.angle_beta   90.00
_cell.angle_gamma   90.00
#
_symmetry.space_group_name_H-M   'P 1'
#
loop_
_entity.id
_entity.type
_entity.pdbx_description
1 polymer ?
#
loop_
_entity_poly.entity_id
_entity_poly.type
_entity_poly.pdbx_seq_one_letter_code
_entity_poly.pdbx_strand_id
1 'polypeptide(L)'
;MKKILLGLGLSVALLAGCGHKKTETNSNAADKKEISNNLPIINNAKQQEVITRTLVFPKDERGSQQSQTVTYQGEHFKRLVIERLTATDDEMKEAIKQMGLEEAQKSLNESLEQDADYVQARGLQGFSGSVTILNENELK
;
A
#
# COMPACT_ATOMS: atom_id res chain seq x y z
N MET A 1 -26.38 24.22 9.78
CA MET A 1 -25.61 23.22 9.05
C MET A 1 -24.25 23.13 9.71
N LYS A 2 -24.06 22.15 10.61
CA LYS A 2 -22.77 21.91 11.28
C LYS A 2 -21.91 21.09 10.33
N LYS A 3 -20.75 21.60 9.94
CA LYS A 3 -19.76 20.86 9.15
C LYS A 3 -19.11 19.81 10.05
N ILE A 4 -19.36 18.55 9.75
CA ILE A 4 -18.72 17.41 10.40
C ILE A 4 -17.31 17.32 9.83
N LEU A 5 -16.31 17.69 10.62
CA LEU A 5 -14.90 17.47 10.32
C LEU A 5 -14.53 16.05 10.77
N LEU A 6 -14.69 15.08 9.89
CA LEU A 6 -14.09 13.76 10.04
C LEU A 6 -12.59 13.90 9.79
N GLY A 7 -11.81 14.06 10.85
CA GLY A 7 -10.37 14.01 10.78
C GLY A 7 -9.90 12.56 10.57
N LEU A 8 -9.91 12.08 9.35
CA LEU A 8 -9.22 10.85 8.97
C LEU A 8 -7.71 11.15 8.89
N GLY A 9 -7.02 11.01 10.02
CA GLY A 9 -5.57 11.12 10.05
C GLY A 9 -4.93 9.95 9.29
N LEU A 10 -4.70 10.12 8.00
CA LEU A 10 -3.95 9.18 7.17
C LEU A 10 -2.46 9.48 7.36
N SER A 11 -1.82 8.80 8.31
CA SER A 11 -0.37 8.89 8.49
C SER A 11 0.34 8.14 7.37
N VAL A 12 0.68 8.82 6.29
CA VAL A 12 1.53 8.29 5.22
C VAL A 12 2.98 8.39 5.69
N ALA A 13 3.56 7.29 6.13
CA ALA A 13 4.99 7.19 6.35
C ALA A 13 5.70 7.09 4.99
N LEU A 14 6.24 8.20 4.52
CA LEU A 14 7.12 8.24 3.35
C LEU A 14 8.48 7.62 3.72
N LEU A 15 8.72 6.40 3.30
CA LEU A 15 10.05 5.79 3.30
C LEU A 15 10.85 6.34 2.12
N ALA A 16 11.57 7.42 2.35
CA ALA A 16 12.51 7.96 1.40
C ALA A 16 13.80 7.12 1.37
N GLY A 17 14.09 6.63 0.20
CA GLY A 17 15.34 6.41 -0.47
C GLY A 17 16.55 5.84 0.27
N CYS A 18 16.93 4.61 -0.05
CA CYS A 18 18.30 4.13 0.14
C CYS A 18 19.16 4.50 -1.05
N GLY A 19 20.15 5.38 -0.78
CA GLY A 19 21.19 5.76 -1.72
C GLY A 19 22.14 4.62 -2.05
N HIS A 20 22.47 4.51 -3.31
CA HIS A 20 23.53 3.65 -3.84
C HIS A 20 24.90 4.12 -3.37
N LYS A 21 25.62 3.28 -2.67
CA LYS A 21 27.07 3.42 -2.49
C LYS A 21 27.78 2.53 -3.50
N LYS A 22 28.35 3.15 -4.53
CA LYS A 22 29.37 2.52 -5.40
C LYS A 22 30.63 2.25 -4.59
N THR A 23 31.06 1.01 -4.56
CA THR A 23 32.43 0.67 -4.16
C THR A 23 33.14 0.17 -5.40
N GLU A 24 34.05 1.00 -5.90
CA GLU A 24 35.07 0.59 -6.88
C GLU A 24 36.13 -0.19 -6.15
N THR A 25 36.44 -1.37 -6.64
CA THR A 25 37.69 -2.03 -6.29
C THR A 25 38.39 -2.45 -7.59
N ASN A 26 39.46 -1.73 -7.83
CA ASN A 26 40.46 -1.99 -8.85
C ASN A 26 41.33 -3.21 -8.42
N SER A 27 41.56 -4.15 -9.31
CA SER A 27 42.86 -4.82 -9.34
C SER A 27 43.11 -5.58 -10.65
N ASN A 28 44.25 -5.27 -11.18
CA ASN A 28 44.92 -5.74 -12.39
C ASN A 28 45.22 -7.24 -12.40
N ALA A 29 45.30 -7.76 -13.59
CA ALA A 29 46.43 -8.46 -14.25
C ALA A 29 46.00 -9.73 -15.00
N ALA A 30 46.20 -9.63 -16.29
CA ALA A 30 46.72 -10.59 -17.26
C ALA A 30 46.60 -12.10 -16.97
N ASP A 31 45.88 -12.85 -17.83
CA ASP A 31 46.52 -13.81 -18.70
C ASP A 31 45.63 -14.24 -19.88
N LYS A 32 46.23 -14.29 -21.08
CA LYS A 32 45.63 -14.76 -22.32
C LYS A 32 45.52 -16.28 -22.29
N LYS A 33 44.30 -16.81 -22.50
CA LYS A 33 44.12 -18.09 -23.19
C LYS A 33 42.78 -18.10 -23.89
N GLU A 34 42.80 -17.99 -25.22
CA GLU A 34 41.69 -18.33 -26.07
C GLU A 34 41.33 -19.80 -25.87
N ILE A 35 40.12 -20.03 -25.36
CA ILE A 35 39.44 -21.30 -25.51
C ILE A 35 38.04 -20.96 -26.04
N SER A 36 37.91 -21.11 -27.35
CA SER A 36 36.62 -21.15 -28.04
C SER A 36 35.81 -22.34 -27.51
N ASN A 37 34.93 -22.10 -26.56
CA ASN A 37 33.91 -23.05 -26.19
C ASN A 37 32.55 -22.41 -26.46
N ASN A 38 31.92 -22.83 -27.54
CA ASN A 38 30.52 -22.71 -27.80
C ASN A 38 29.74 -23.47 -26.69
N LEU A 39 29.64 -22.88 -25.53
CA LEU A 39 28.70 -23.31 -24.53
C LEU A 39 27.34 -22.66 -24.89
N PRO A 40 26.25 -23.44 -24.94
CA PRO A 40 24.93 -22.85 -25.09
C PRO A 40 24.75 -21.85 -23.95
N ILE A 41 24.44 -20.59 -24.29
CA ILE A 41 24.03 -19.60 -23.33
C ILE A 41 22.68 -20.10 -22.79
N ILE A 42 22.73 -20.87 -21.72
CA ILE A 42 21.55 -21.17 -20.93
C ILE A 42 21.24 -19.83 -20.23
N ASN A 43 20.35 -19.07 -20.84
CA ASN A 43 19.69 -17.94 -20.19
C ASN A 43 18.82 -18.49 -19.05
N ASN A 44 19.44 -18.99 -18.01
CA ASN A 44 18.83 -19.15 -16.71
C ASN A 44 18.69 -17.76 -16.06
N ALA A 45 17.93 -16.88 -16.70
CA ALA A 45 17.23 -15.86 -15.96
C ALA A 45 16.25 -16.65 -15.08
N LYS A 46 16.72 -17.06 -13.89
CA LYS A 46 15.85 -17.60 -12.83
C LYS A 46 14.74 -16.58 -12.69
N GLN A 47 13.57 -16.96 -13.17
CA GLN A 47 12.37 -16.17 -13.01
C GLN A 47 12.19 -16.02 -11.51
N GLN A 48 12.57 -14.86 -10.97
CA GLN A 48 12.55 -14.63 -9.53
C GLN A 48 11.11 -14.79 -9.06
N GLU A 49 10.91 -15.63 -8.07
CA GLU A 49 9.61 -15.91 -7.51
C GLU A 49 8.96 -14.61 -6.97
N VAL A 50 7.67 -14.47 -7.22
CA VAL A 50 6.87 -13.39 -6.65
C VAL A 50 6.45 -13.81 -5.25
N ILE A 51 6.87 -13.06 -4.25
CA ILE A 51 6.60 -13.33 -2.83
C ILE A 51 5.65 -12.28 -2.30
N THR A 52 4.61 -12.72 -1.62
CA THR A 52 3.66 -11.85 -0.92
C THR A 52 3.69 -12.15 0.57
N ARG A 53 3.81 -11.11 1.39
CA ARG A 53 3.79 -11.21 2.85
C ARG A 53 2.80 -10.21 3.43
N THR A 54 2.05 -10.65 4.41
CA THR A 54 1.09 -9.81 5.12
C THR A 54 1.50 -9.69 6.59
N LEU A 55 1.56 -8.45 7.08
CA LEU A 55 1.71 -8.10 8.47
C LEU A 55 0.35 -7.61 8.97
N VAL A 56 -0.16 -8.21 10.03
CA VAL A 56 -1.39 -7.79 10.69
C VAL A 56 -1.02 -7.19 12.03
N PHE A 57 -1.41 -5.94 12.24
CA PHE A 57 -1.20 -5.24 13.50
C PHE A 57 -2.29 -5.63 14.51
N PRO A 58 -1.99 -5.62 15.80
CA PRO A 58 -3.01 -5.78 16.84
C PRO A 58 -4.11 -4.72 16.69
N LYS A 59 -5.31 -5.04 17.16
CA LYS A 59 -6.38 -4.03 17.27
C LYS A 59 -5.95 -2.93 18.23
N ASP A 60 -6.21 -1.69 17.84
CA ASP A 60 -6.02 -0.54 18.72
C ASP A 60 -7.14 -0.43 19.77
N GLU A 61 -7.02 0.57 20.67
CA GLU A 61 -8.01 0.81 21.74
C GLU A 61 -9.41 1.13 21.23
N ARG A 62 -9.53 1.56 19.97
CA ARG A 62 -10.81 1.85 19.30
C ARG A 62 -11.37 0.66 18.53
N GLY A 63 -10.69 -0.49 18.61
CA GLY A 63 -11.07 -1.70 17.89
C GLY A 63 -10.68 -1.72 16.42
N SER A 64 -9.94 -0.70 15.93
CA SER A 64 -9.45 -0.67 14.56
C SER A 64 -8.27 -1.63 14.38
N GLN A 65 -8.20 -2.27 13.22
CA GLN A 65 -7.13 -3.18 12.87
C GLN A 65 -6.57 -2.82 11.50
N GLN A 66 -5.24 -2.76 11.42
CA GLN A 66 -4.54 -2.51 10.16
C GLN A 66 -3.79 -3.76 9.70
N SER A 67 -3.80 -4.02 8.41
CA SER A 67 -2.92 -4.97 7.78
C SER A 67 -2.14 -4.32 6.63
N GLN A 68 -0.93 -4.82 6.39
CA GLN A 68 -0.06 -4.39 5.30
C GLN A 68 0.38 -5.62 4.52
N THR A 69 0.05 -5.66 3.26
CA THR A 69 0.45 -6.74 2.35
C THR A 69 1.45 -6.20 1.34
N VAL A 70 2.65 -6.75 1.37
CA VAL A 70 3.76 -6.39 0.48
C VAL A 70 3.99 -7.51 -0.52
N THR A 71 4.08 -7.16 -1.79
CA THR A 71 4.46 -8.08 -2.87
C THR A 71 5.78 -7.61 -3.49
N TYR A 72 6.74 -8.53 -3.63
CA TYR A 72 8.03 -8.27 -4.24
C TYR A 72 8.50 -9.45 -5.10
N GLN A 73 9.42 -9.17 -6.00
CA GLN A 73 10.04 -10.15 -6.89
C GLN A 73 11.55 -9.94 -6.89
N GLY A 74 12.28 -10.85 -6.29
CA GLY A 74 13.69 -10.63 -5.99
C GLY A 74 13.88 -9.41 -5.08
N GLU A 75 14.67 -8.44 -5.52
CA GLU A 75 14.89 -7.17 -4.81
C GLU A 75 13.93 -6.06 -5.22
N HIS A 76 12.98 -6.34 -6.12
CA HIS A 76 12.07 -5.34 -6.66
C HIS A 76 10.72 -5.37 -5.93
N PHE A 77 10.41 -4.26 -5.32
CA PHE A 77 9.09 -3.97 -4.76
C PHE A 77 8.05 -3.86 -5.90
N LYS A 78 6.91 -4.53 -5.76
CA LYS A 78 5.84 -4.56 -6.78
C LYS A 78 4.57 -3.87 -6.30
N ARG A 79 4.14 -4.16 -5.07
CA ARG A 79 2.86 -3.68 -4.57
C ARG A 79 2.86 -3.59 -3.04
N LEU A 80 2.24 -2.54 -2.52
CA LEU A 80 1.84 -2.42 -1.12
C LEU A 80 0.32 -2.25 -1.08
N VAL A 81 -0.34 -3.04 -0.26
CA VAL A 81 -1.75 -2.86 0.09
C VAL A 81 -1.82 -2.60 1.58
N ILE A 82 -2.43 -1.49 1.96
CA ILE A 82 -2.73 -1.17 3.35
C ILE A 82 -4.24 -1.24 3.49
N GLU A 83 -4.72 -2.12 4.36
CA GLU A 83 -6.13 -2.23 4.68
C GLU A 83 -6.34 -1.87 6.15
N ARG A 84 -7.36 -1.11 6.41
CA ARG A 84 -7.75 -0.75 7.77
C ARG A 84 -9.22 -1.09 7.98
N LEU A 85 -9.48 -1.93 8.96
CA LEU A 85 -10.81 -2.21 9.46
C LEU A 85 -11.04 -1.29 10.66
N THR A 86 -12.10 -0.51 10.63
CA THR A 86 -12.40 0.48 11.68
C THR A 86 -13.85 0.31 12.13
N ALA A 87 -14.07 0.33 13.44
CA ALA A 87 -15.41 0.39 13.98
C ALA A 87 -16.07 1.73 13.62
N THR A 88 -17.34 1.69 13.25
CA THR A 88 -18.15 2.90 13.05
C THR A 88 -18.43 3.57 14.39
N ASP A 89 -18.33 4.89 14.42
CA ASP A 89 -18.78 5.67 15.56
C ASP A 89 -20.33 5.79 15.60
N ASP A 90 -20.84 6.35 16.67
CA ASP A 90 -22.29 6.45 16.86
C ASP A 90 -22.93 7.40 15.84
N GLU A 91 -22.19 8.43 15.38
CA GLU A 91 -22.67 9.39 14.39
C GLU A 91 -22.84 8.71 13.02
N MET A 92 -21.89 7.89 12.61
CA MET A 92 -21.98 7.10 11.38
C MET A 92 -23.11 6.08 11.46
N LYS A 93 -23.28 5.39 12.59
CA LYS A 93 -24.41 4.46 12.80
C LYS A 93 -25.76 5.13 12.66
N GLU A 94 -25.92 6.31 13.25
CA GLU A 94 -27.15 7.09 13.10
C GLU A 94 -27.37 7.56 11.65
N ALA A 95 -26.31 7.98 10.95
CA ALA A 95 -26.40 8.33 9.54
C ALA A 95 -26.84 7.13 8.69
N ILE A 96 -26.27 5.95 8.90
CA ILE A 96 -26.64 4.72 8.21
C ILE A 96 -28.12 4.38 8.46
N LYS A 97 -28.61 4.52 9.70
CA LYS A 97 -30.02 4.26 10.04
C LYS A 97 -30.98 5.24 9.38
N GLN A 98 -30.61 6.51 9.28
CA GLN A 98 -31.49 7.57 8.73
C GLN A 98 -31.54 7.55 7.22
N MET A 99 -30.42 7.37 6.53
CA MET A 99 -30.35 7.45 5.07
C MET A 99 -30.19 6.09 4.37
N GLY A 100 -29.87 5.03 5.12
CA GLY A 100 -29.56 3.70 4.59
C GLY A 100 -28.09 3.55 4.16
N LEU A 101 -27.64 2.31 4.00
CA LEU A 101 -26.24 1.97 3.67
C LEU A 101 -25.78 2.58 2.35
N GLU A 102 -26.61 2.56 1.34
CA GLU A 102 -26.26 3.01 -0.01
C GLU A 102 -25.97 4.52 -0.06
N GLU A 103 -26.85 5.31 0.53
CA GLU A 103 -26.68 6.77 0.58
C GLU A 103 -25.55 7.16 1.53
N ALA A 104 -25.38 6.44 2.66
CA ALA A 104 -24.25 6.63 3.56
C ALA A 104 -22.92 6.33 2.86
N GLN A 105 -22.82 5.25 2.08
CA GLN A 105 -21.65 4.91 1.28
C GLN A 105 -21.33 6.00 0.25
N LYS A 106 -22.34 6.51 -0.43
CA LYS A 106 -22.16 7.59 -1.40
C LYS A 106 -21.61 8.86 -0.72
N SER A 107 -22.20 9.27 0.40
CA SER A 107 -21.75 10.43 1.19
C SER A 107 -20.30 10.26 1.67
N LEU A 108 -19.93 9.04 2.07
CA LEU A 108 -18.57 8.73 2.51
C LEU A 108 -17.56 8.82 1.34
N ASN A 109 -17.93 8.33 0.16
CA ASN A 109 -17.10 8.46 -1.04
C ASN A 109 -16.93 9.93 -1.47
N GLU A 110 -17.99 10.73 -1.40
CA GLU A 110 -17.92 12.17 -1.67
C GLU A 110 -17.00 12.89 -0.67
N SER A 111 -17.03 12.49 0.59
CA SER A 111 -16.13 13.02 1.62
C SER A 111 -14.68 12.63 1.37
N LEU A 112 -14.43 11.40 0.95
CA LEU A 112 -13.07 10.92 0.59
C LEU A 112 -12.51 11.72 -0.59
N GLU A 113 -13.31 11.98 -1.62
CA GLU A 113 -12.89 12.78 -2.78
C GLU A 113 -12.59 14.25 -2.44
N GLN A 114 -13.00 14.73 -1.28
CA GLN A 114 -12.72 16.07 -0.77
C GLN A 114 -11.58 16.08 0.27
N ASP A 115 -11.12 14.90 0.71
CA ASP A 115 -10.00 14.78 1.64
C ASP A 115 -8.69 15.19 0.97
N ALA A 116 -7.96 16.12 1.59
CA ALA A 116 -6.75 16.70 1.01
C ALA A 116 -5.63 15.67 0.84
N ASP A 117 -5.48 14.75 1.78
CA ASP A 117 -4.44 13.72 1.75
C ASP A 117 -4.75 12.68 0.66
N TYR A 118 -6.02 12.29 0.52
CA TYR A 118 -6.46 11.42 -0.56
C TYR A 118 -6.27 12.06 -1.94
N VAL A 119 -6.64 13.33 -2.09
CA VAL A 119 -6.46 14.07 -3.35
C VAL A 119 -4.99 14.15 -3.74
N GLN A 120 -4.10 14.40 -2.77
CA GLN A 120 -2.65 14.40 -3.00
C GLN A 120 -2.13 13.01 -3.37
N ALA A 121 -2.53 11.97 -2.64
CA ALA A 121 -2.11 10.59 -2.88
C ALA A 121 -2.60 10.07 -4.24
N ARG A 122 -3.81 10.43 -4.66
CA ARG A 122 -4.40 10.06 -5.97
C ARG A 122 -3.57 10.56 -7.15
N GLY A 123 -2.78 11.62 -6.98
CA GLY A 123 -1.85 12.12 -7.99
C GLY A 123 -0.61 11.22 -8.19
N LEU A 124 -0.34 10.27 -7.31
CA LEU A 124 0.78 9.35 -7.41
C LEU A 124 0.48 8.22 -8.41
N GLN A 125 1.46 7.91 -9.26
CA GLN A 125 1.31 6.83 -10.22
C GLN A 125 1.12 5.47 -9.53
N GLY A 126 0.05 4.76 -9.87
CA GLY A 126 -0.26 3.44 -9.33
C GLY A 126 -0.94 3.46 -7.96
N PHE A 127 -1.28 4.63 -7.44
CA PHE A 127 -2.11 4.74 -6.24
C PHE A 127 -3.59 4.42 -6.56
N SER A 128 -4.23 3.69 -5.66
CA SER A 128 -5.69 3.55 -5.61
C SER A 128 -6.11 3.42 -4.15
N GLY A 129 -7.18 4.06 -3.79
CA GLY A 129 -7.76 4.00 -2.44
C GLY A 129 -9.27 3.96 -2.53
N SER A 130 -9.91 3.37 -1.53
CA SER A 130 -11.36 3.35 -1.38
C SER A 130 -11.70 3.19 0.09
N VAL A 131 -12.91 3.59 0.44
CA VAL A 131 -13.51 3.31 1.74
C VAL A 131 -14.84 2.61 1.50
N THR A 132 -15.14 1.58 2.29
CA THR A 132 -16.34 0.77 2.14
C THR A 132 -17.00 0.56 3.49
N ILE A 133 -18.30 0.80 3.57
CA ILE A 133 -19.12 0.41 4.71
C ILE A 133 -19.42 -1.08 4.57
N LEU A 134 -18.87 -1.90 5.46
CA LEU A 134 -19.12 -3.35 5.46
C LEU A 134 -20.47 -3.69 6.06
N ASN A 135 -20.82 -3.01 7.14
CA ASN A 135 -22.09 -3.08 7.84
C ASN A 135 -22.23 -1.85 8.76
N GLU A 136 -23.28 -1.77 9.55
CA GLU A 136 -23.52 -0.64 10.48
C GLU A 136 -22.43 -0.47 11.57
N ASN A 137 -21.57 -1.47 11.77
CA ASN A 137 -20.55 -1.48 12.83
C ASN A 137 -19.12 -1.37 12.30
N GLU A 138 -18.89 -1.55 11.00
CA GLU A 138 -17.53 -1.69 10.45
C GLU A 138 -17.36 -1.02 9.09
N LEU A 139 -16.22 -0.31 8.95
CA LEU A 139 -15.70 0.29 7.72
C LEU A 139 -14.38 -0.41 7.32
N LYS A 140 -14.11 -0.44 6.00
CA LYS A 140 -12.82 -0.87 5.43
C LYS A 140 -12.31 0.11 4.39
#